data_f5a48453f94a52318d3f1b4b4871d17b
#
_entry.id   f5a48453f94a52318d3f1b4b4871d17b
#
_cell.length_a   1.000
_cell.length_b   1.000
_cell.length_c   1.000
_cell.angle_alpha   90.00
_cell.angle_beta   90.00
_cell.angle_gamma   90.00
#
_symmetry.space_group_name_H-M   'P 1'
#
loop_
_entity.id
_entity.type
_entity.pdbx_description
1 polymer ?
#
loop_
_entity_poly.entity_id
_entity_poly.type
_entity_poly.pdbx_seq_one_letter_code
_entity_poly.pdbx_strand_id
1 'polypeptide(L)'
;MAELRPNRVKNKLAAGLAATVVAGPHNAEMIEHLGALGVDGVWIEGEHGPIDYADIPDLTRACDLWGITSVVRVNLNLPGVIYRTLDVGAQAIVVPHV
;
A
#
# COMPACT_ATOMS: atom_id res chain seq x y z
N MET A 1 21.22 12.94 2.33
CA MET A 1 19.76 13.15 2.17
C MET A 1 19.14 11.86 1.65
N ALA A 2 18.04 11.43 2.25
CA ALA A 2 17.34 10.24 1.79
C ALA A 2 16.60 10.53 0.47
N GLU A 3 16.64 9.57 -0.44
CA GLU A 3 15.86 9.63 -1.66
C GLU A 3 14.42 9.22 -1.40
N LEU A 4 13.49 9.69 -2.23
CA LEU A 4 12.12 9.22 -2.19
C LEU A 4 12.07 7.74 -2.56
N ARG A 5 11.23 7.00 -1.84
CA ARG A 5 11.03 5.59 -2.14
C ARG A 5 10.40 5.44 -3.53
N PRO A 6 10.88 4.50 -4.35
CA PRO A 6 10.25 4.25 -5.63
C PRO A 6 8.84 3.68 -5.44
N ASN A 7 7.92 4.07 -6.31
CA ASN A 7 6.59 3.46 -6.39
C ASN A 7 6.61 2.48 -7.57
N ARG A 8 6.79 1.21 -7.25
CA ARG A 8 6.97 0.15 -8.25
C ARG A 8 5.77 0.00 -9.18
N VAL A 9 4.55 0.05 -8.64
CA VAL A 9 3.32 -0.04 -9.44
C VAL A 9 3.23 1.14 -10.39
N LYS A 10 3.41 2.36 -9.87
CA LYS A 10 3.36 3.58 -10.69
C LYS A 10 4.40 3.56 -11.80
N ASN A 11 5.62 3.14 -11.49
CA ASN A 11 6.71 3.08 -12.47
C ASN A 11 6.43 2.06 -13.57
N LYS A 12 5.90 0.90 -13.23
CA LYS A 12 5.51 -0.11 -14.23
C LYS A 12 4.40 0.41 -15.14
N LEU A 13 3.38 1.02 -14.57
CA LEU A 13 2.28 1.58 -15.36
C LEU A 13 2.76 2.69 -16.29
N ALA A 14 3.64 3.56 -15.81
CA ALA A 14 4.23 4.62 -16.63
C ALA A 14 5.08 4.06 -17.79
N ALA A 15 5.67 2.90 -17.62
CA ALA A 15 6.43 2.21 -18.67
C ALA A 15 5.57 1.37 -19.62
N GLY A 16 4.25 1.38 -19.46
CA GLY A 16 3.32 0.60 -20.28
C GLY A 16 3.27 -0.89 -19.91
N LEU A 17 3.75 -1.24 -18.72
CA LEU A 17 3.76 -2.62 -18.23
C LEU A 17 2.57 -2.86 -17.30
N ALA A 18 2.17 -4.13 -17.18
CA ALA A 18 1.18 -4.54 -16.19
C ALA A 18 1.85 -4.66 -14.81
N ALA A 19 1.11 -4.26 -13.76
CA ALA A 19 1.55 -4.40 -12.40
C ALA A 19 0.63 -5.38 -11.64
N THR A 20 1.22 -6.22 -10.81
CA THR A 20 0.50 -7.18 -9.99
C THR A 20 0.31 -6.61 -8.60
N VAL A 21 -0.94 -6.45 -8.17
CA VAL A 21 -1.30 -6.01 -6.81
C VAL A 21 -2.16 -7.08 -6.18
N VAL A 22 -1.73 -7.60 -5.04
CA VAL A 22 -2.39 -8.73 -4.36
C VAL A 22 -3.16 -8.22 -3.16
N ALA A 23 -4.45 -8.51 -3.11
CA ALA A 23 -5.30 -8.21 -1.97
C ALA A 23 -5.24 -9.33 -0.92
N GLY A 24 -5.53 -9.00 0.32
CA GLY A 24 -5.70 -9.96 1.39
C GLY A 24 -4.70 -9.93 2.53
N PRO A 25 -3.47 -9.40 2.38
CA PRO A 25 -2.58 -9.37 3.54
C PRO A 25 -3.12 -8.43 4.62
N HIS A 26 -3.10 -8.88 5.86
CA HIS A 26 -3.60 -8.11 7.00
C HIS A 26 -2.58 -8.01 8.13
N ASN A 27 -1.36 -8.48 7.91
CA ASN A 27 -0.24 -8.28 8.84
C ASN A 27 1.09 -8.17 8.05
N ALA A 28 2.12 -7.67 8.72
CA ALA A 28 3.43 -7.44 8.10
C ALA A 28 4.07 -8.74 7.61
N GLU A 29 3.89 -9.83 8.32
CA GLU A 29 4.48 -11.12 7.93
C GLU A 29 3.92 -11.61 6.60
N MET A 30 2.62 -11.49 6.37
CA MET A 30 2.00 -11.85 5.09
C MET A 30 2.56 -11.01 3.95
N ILE A 31 2.78 -9.72 4.19
CA ILE A 31 3.36 -8.81 3.18
C ILE A 31 4.79 -9.22 2.85
N GLU A 32 5.59 -9.59 3.84
CA GLU A 32 6.95 -10.06 3.60
C GLU A 32 6.98 -11.33 2.75
N HIS A 33 6.07 -12.27 2.99
CA HIS A 33 5.94 -13.47 2.16
C HIS A 33 5.59 -13.11 0.70
N LEU A 34 4.65 -12.20 0.50
CA LEU A 34 4.26 -11.74 -0.84
C LEU A 34 5.41 -10.99 -1.53
N GLY A 35 6.16 -10.19 -0.78
CA GLY A 35 7.34 -9.50 -1.30
C GLY A 35 8.38 -10.47 -1.84
N ALA A 36 8.61 -11.56 -1.14
CA ALA A 36 9.55 -12.61 -1.57
C ALA A 36 9.09 -13.31 -2.87
N LEU A 37 7.79 -13.32 -3.16
CA LEU A 37 7.24 -13.90 -4.38
C LEU A 37 7.33 -12.98 -5.60
N GLY A 38 7.73 -11.71 -5.40
CA GLY A 38 7.94 -10.78 -6.51
C GLY A 38 6.70 -10.04 -6.98
N VAL A 39 5.66 -9.92 -6.16
CA VAL A 39 4.51 -9.06 -6.48
C VAL A 39 4.93 -7.59 -6.53
N ASP A 40 4.22 -6.77 -7.29
CA ASP A 40 4.57 -5.35 -7.44
C ASP A 40 4.00 -4.49 -6.32
N GLY A 41 2.89 -4.91 -5.77
CA GLY A 41 2.25 -4.20 -4.68
C GLY A 41 1.28 -5.08 -3.91
N VAL A 42 0.78 -4.56 -2.80
CA VAL A 42 -0.27 -5.20 -2.01
C VAL A 42 -1.41 -4.23 -1.78
N TRP A 43 -2.63 -4.76 -1.74
CA TRP A 43 -3.84 -4.00 -1.42
C TRP A 43 -4.16 -4.18 0.04
N ILE A 44 -4.07 -3.10 0.79
CA ILE A 44 -4.36 -3.04 2.22
C ILE A 44 -5.79 -2.53 2.37
N GLU A 45 -6.67 -3.39 2.86
CA GLU A 45 -8.10 -3.12 2.88
C GLU A 45 -8.52 -2.44 4.17
N GLY A 46 -8.77 -1.13 4.12
CA GLY A 46 -9.17 -0.33 5.27
C GLY A 46 -10.68 -0.08 5.38
N GLU A 47 -11.48 -0.48 4.39
CA GLU A 47 -12.92 -0.24 4.39
C GLU A 47 -13.71 -1.44 4.93
N HIS A 48 -13.48 -2.63 4.43
CA HIS A 48 -14.24 -3.84 4.73
C HIS A 48 -13.38 -4.97 5.30
N GLY A 49 -12.26 -4.65 5.89
CA GLY A 49 -11.35 -5.64 6.47
C GLY A 49 -11.02 -5.34 7.93
N PRO A 50 -10.16 -6.16 8.53
CA PRO A 50 -9.78 -6.02 9.94
C PRO A 50 -8.72 -4.94 10.18
N ILE A 51 -8.29 -4.21 9.14
CA ILE A 51 -7.18 -3.25 9.23
C ILE A 51 -7.70 -1.89 9.66
N ASP A 52 -7.16 -1.38 10.76
CA ASP A 52 -7.38 -0.02 11.22
C ASP A 52 -6.19 0.87 10.89
N TYR A 53 -6.39 2.18 11.04
CA TYR A 53 -5.33 3.18 10.81
C TYR A 53 -4.05 2.86 11.58
N ALA A 54 -4.16 2.39 12.82
CA ALA A 54 -3.01 2.07 13.66
C ALA A 54 -2.16 0.91 13.10
N ASP A 55 -2.72 0.05 12.26
CA ASP A 55 -2.00 -1.07 11.66
C ASP A 55 -1.17 -0.66 10.45
N ILE A 56 -1.56 0.43 9.77
CA ILE A 56 -1.00 0.82 8.48
C ILE A 56 0.51 1.07 8.53
N PRO A 57 1.10 1.76 9.53
CA PRO A 57 2.53 1.99 9.55
C PRO A 57 3.39 0.73 9.47
N ASP A 58 3.02 -0.34 10.17
CA ASP A 58 3.76 -1.60 10.10
C ASP A 58 3.65 -2.24 8.71
N LEU A 59 2.49 -2.13 8.10
CA LEU A 59 2.24 -2.70 6.77
C LEU A 59 3.02 -1.96 5.68
N THR A 60 3.06 -0.63 5.75
CA THR A 60 3.84 0.18 4.79
C THR A 60 5.34 -0.04 4.96
N ARG A 61 5.82 -0.22 6.18
CA ARG A 61 7.23 -0.54 6.43
C ARG A 61 7.60 -1.90 5.85
N ALA A 62 6.74 -2.90 5.98
CA ALA A 62 6.96 -4.21 5.36
C ALA A 62 7.03 -4.10 3.84
N CYS A 63 6.15 -3.30 3.22
CA CYS A 63 6.20 -3.02 1.79
C CYS A 63 7.54 -2.37 1.40
N ASP A 64 7.98 -1.38 2.16
CA ASP A 64 9.24 -0.66 1.90
C ASP A 64 10.43 -1.60 1.96
N LEU A 65 10.44 -2.52 2.90
CA LEU A 65 11.52 -3.49 3.07
C LEU A 65 11.73 -4.34 1.81
N TRP A 66 10.66 -4.65 1.09
CA TRP A 66 10.68 -5.49 -0.10
C TRP A 66 10.58 -4.70 -1.41
N GLY A 67 10.53 -3.37 -1.34
CA GLY A 67 10.42 -2.51 -2.51
C GLY A 67 9.12 -2.69 -3.29
N ILE A 68 8.03 -3.05 -2.62
CA ILE A 68 6.70 -3.18 -3.22
C ILE A 68 5.79 -2.03 -2.81
N THR A 69 4.80 -1.72 -3.64
CA THR A 69 3.91 -0.59 -3.42
C THR A 69 2.81 -0.94 -2.42
N SER A 70 2.63 -0.09 -1.40
CA SER A 70 1.49 -0.18 -0.49
C SER A 70 0.30 0.58 -1.09
N VAL A 71 -0.75 -0.14 -1.47
CA VAL A 71 -2.01 0.41 -1.97
C VAL A 71 -3.03 0.29 -0.86
N VAL A 72 -3.48 1.40 -0.29
CA VAL A 72 -4.41 1.40 0.84
C VAL A 72 -5.77 1.90 0.41
N ARG A 73 -6.81 1.08 0.58
CA ARG A 73 -8.18 1.58 0.50
C ARG A 73 -8.56 2.13 1.87
N VAL A 74 -8.78 3.44 1.93
CA VAL A 74 -9.21 4.13 3.15
C VAL A 74 -10.68 3.83 3.46
N ASN A 75 -11.09 4.03 4.71
CA ASN A 75 -12.46 3.71 5.11
C ASN A 75 -13.49 4.77 4.72
N LEU A 76 -13.08 6.00 4.54
CA LEU A 76 -13.97 7.11 4.23
C LEU A 76 -13.35 8.04 3.20
N ASN A 77 -14.19 8.68 2.40
CA ASN A 77 -13.78 9.71 1.45
C ASN A 77 -13.71 11.07 2.15
N LEU A 78 -12.71 11.23 3.01
CA LEU A 78 -12.45 12.46 3.77
C LEU A 78 -10.99 12.87 3.62
N PRO A 79 -10.72 14.18 3.39
CA PRO A 79 -9.34 14.66 3.22
C PRO A 79 -8.43 14.27 4.39
N GLY A 80 -8.90 14.38 5.63
CA GLY A 80 -8.12 14.04 6.81
C GLY A 80 -7.72 12.57 6.89
N VAL A 81 -8.57 11.67 6.44
CA VAL A 81 -8.25 10.24 6.38
C VAL A 81 -7.22 9.98 5.30
N ILE A 82 -7.38 10.61 4.14
CA ILE A 82 -6.50 10.41 2.99
C ILE A 82 -5.08 10.88 3.30
N TYR A 83 -4.91 12.14 3.73
CA TYR A 83 -3.55 12.66 3.92
C TYR A 83 -2.84 12.00 5.11
N ARG A 84 -3.57 11.63 6.18
CA ARG A 84 -2.96 10.91 7.31
C ARG A 84 -2.47 9.53 6.90
N THR A 85 -3.20 8.86 6.02
CA THR A 85 -2.78 7.54 5.49
C THR A 85 -1.52 7.68 4.63
N LEU A 86 -1.42 8.73 3.84
CA LEU A 86 -0.19 9.05 3.09
C LEU A 86 0.97 9.35 4.04
N ASP A 87 0.71 10.08 5.13
CA ASP A 87 1.74 10.43 6.12
C ASP A 87 2.38 9.21 6.77
N VAL A 88 1.63 8.12 6.93
CA VAL A 88 2.16 6.88 7.54
C VAL A 88 2.68 5.88 6.51
N GLY A 89 2.89 6.32 5.28
CA GLY A 89 3.69 5.61 4.30
C GLY A 89 2.95 4.96 3.14
N ALA A 90 1.63 5.11 3.03
CA ALA A 90 0.91 4.59 1.86
C ALA A 90 1.42 5.25 0.57
N GLN A 91 1.65 4.47 -0.47
CA GLN A 91 2.12 4.97 -1.76
C GLN A 91 1.02 5.12 -2.78
N ALA A 92 -0.13 4.50 -2.54
CA ALA A 92 -1.32 4.65 -3.36
C ALA A 92 -2.55 4.61 -2.46
N ILE A 93 -3.55 5.38 -2.82
CA ILE A 93 -4.82 5.48 -2.08
C ILE A 93 -5.95 5.08 -2.99
N VAL A 94 -6.84 4.23 -2.49
CA VAL A 94 -8.13 3.93 -3.11
C VAL A 94 -9.21 4.57 -2.24
N VAL A 95 -10.00 5.44 -2.85
CA VAL A 95 -11.04 6.21 -2.15
C VAL A 95 -12.39 5.56 -2.39
N PRO A 96 -13.08 5.12 -1.32
CA PRO A 96 -14.40 4.52 -1.45
C PRO A 96 -15.49 5.58 -1.67
N HIS A 97 -16.59 5.17 -2.25
CA HIS A 97 -17.80 6.01 -2.39
C HIS A 97 -17.56 7.35 -3.09
N VAL A 98 -16.82 7.32 -4.15
CA VAL A 98 -16.55 8.51 -4.98
C VAL A 98 -17.74 8.82 -5.88
#